data_c31d0ec49fec3440923f4f29ae394a1b
#
_entry.id   c31d0ec49fec3440923f4f29ae394a1b
#
_cell.length_a   1.000
_cell.length_b   1.000
_cell.length_c   1.000
_cell.angle_alpha   90.00
_cell.angle_beta   90.00
_cell.angle_gamma   90.00
#
_symmetry.space_group_name_H-M   'P 1'
#
loop_
_entity.id
_entity.type
_entity.pdbx_description
1 polymer ?
#
loop_
_entity_poly.entity_id
_entity_poly.type
_entity_poly.pdbx_seq_one_letter_code
_entity_poly.pdbx_strand_id
1 'polypeptide(L)'
;MTAFLKRLSARTRSRKAQLALALRVTLAAAAAYAIATALHLMLPLWAVLTSLIVTQMSVGRSLKASRDYMLGTVGGAIYGGAIAVLIPHSGEIGLLALLVLAVAPLAFIAAIHPSLNAAIVTAVIVLLVPEMRHANPLDSVIDRVMEVTVGAVTGLLVSFLVLPSRAHSQIRVNAARLLDLLAAALSELLAGLTRGLDNDALHRIQDGIGAALVNLNATGAEAERERSARLSSGAETGPLLRTILRLRHDVVMIGRASVVPLPSDLQTRLAVPLANVSEAIATYLRSTADALRTG
;
A
#
# COMPACT_ATOMS: atom_id res chain seq x y z
N MET A 1 -38.28 0.85 1.32
CA MET A 1 -37.36 0.62 2.44
C MET A 1 -36.39 -0.53 2.19
N THR A 2 -36.86 -1.70 1.74
CA THR A 2 -36.02 -2.90 1.45
C THR A 2 -34.98 -2.74 0.35
N ALA A 3 -35.29 -2.00 -0.74
CA ALA A 3 -34.34 -1.78 -1.84
C ALA A 3 -33.21 -0.81 -1.46
N PHE A 4 -33.48 0.18 -0.63
CA PHE A 4 -32.50 1.11 -0.09
C PHE A 4 -31.52 0.40 0.85
N LEU A 5 -32.04 -0.42 1.76
CA LEU A 5 -31.22 -1.24 2.68
C LEU A 5 -30.35 -2.25 1.92
N LYS A 6 -30.86 -2.90 0.85
CA LYS A 6 -30.07 -3.79 -0.02
C LYS A 6 -28.97 -3.02 -0.77
N ARG A 7 -29.23 -1.82 -1.27
CA ARG A 7 -28.20 -0.98 -1.91
C ARG A 7 -27.16 -0.49 -0.89
N LEU A 8 -27.57 -0.14 0.31
CA LEU A 8 -26.66 0.24 1.39
C LEU A 8 -25.78 -0.95 1.82
N SER A 9 -26.36 -2.13 2.01
CA SER A 9 -25.62 -3.34 2.38
C SER A 9 -24.65 -3.81 1.29
N ALA A 10 -25.03 -3.69 0.00
CA ALA A 10 -24.13 -3.98 -1.12
C ALA A 10 -22.96 -2.97 -1.17
N ARG A 11 -23.24 -1.68 -0.90
CA ARG A 11 -22.23 -0.61 -0.89
C ARG A 11 -21.30 -0.70 0.32
N THR A 12 -21.81 -1.13 1.49
CA THR A 12 -20.98 -1.38 2.67
C THR A 12 -20.16 -2.67 2.53
N ARG A 13 -20.69 -3.68 1.83
CA ARG A 13 -19.96 -4.92 1.56
C ARG A 13 -18.74 -4.68 0.65
N SER A 14 -18.88 -3.76 -0.33
CA SER A 14 -17.73 -3.35 -1.18
C SER A 14 -16.71 -2.45 -0.46
N ARG A 15 -17.06 -1.90 0.72
CA ARG A 15 -16.21 -0.99 1.52
C ARG A 15 -15.74 -1.57 2.85
N LYS A 16 -15.86 -2.89 3.03
CA LYS A 16 -15.44 -3.56 4.28
C LYS A 16 -13.99 -3.27 4.66
N ALA A 17 -13.09 -3.21 3.68
CA ALA A 17 -11.68 -2.92 3.92
C ALA A 17 -11.46 -1.48 4.43
N GLN A 18 -12.19 -0.50 3.88
CA GLN A 18 -12.12 0.89 4.33
C GLN A 18 -12.71 1.06 5.74
N LEU A 19 -13.83 0.39 6.03
CA LEU A 19 -14.43 0.41 7.37
C LEU A 19 -13.52 -0.25 8.41
N ALA A 20 -12.89 -1.38 8.06
CA ALA A 20 -11.91 -2.02 8.94
C ALA A 20 -10.68 -1.14 9.19
N LEU A 21 -10.21 -0.41 8.17
CA LEU A 21 -9.13 0.57 8.35
C LEU A 21 -9.58 1.72 9.26
N ALA A 22 -10.75 2.32 9.02
CA ALA A 22 -11.27 3.40 9.83
C ALA A 22 -11.37 3.00 11.31
N LEU A 23 -11.92 1.80 11.59
CA LEU A 23 -11.99 1.26 12.95
C LEU A 23 -10.60 1.09 13.56
N ARG A 24 -9.65 0.50 12.83
CA ARG A 24 -8.27 0.32 13.30
C ARG A 24 -7.61 1.66 13.63
N VAL A 25 -7.71 2.63 12.72
CA VAL A 25 -7.12 3.96 12.90
C VAL A 25 -7.70 4.65 14.14
N THR A 26 -9.02 4.60 14.30
CA THR A 26 -9.69 5.19 15.48
C THR A 26 -9.25 4.52 16.79
N LEU A 27 -9.24 3.17 16.82
CA LEU A 27 -8.80 2.43 18.01
C LEU A 27 -7.31 2.64 18.32
N ALA A 28 -6.46 2.69 17.29
CA ALA A 28 -5.03 2.96 17.46
C ALA A 28 -4.79 4.35 18.07
N ALA A 29 -5.50 5.37 17.57
CA ALA A 29 -5.41 6.73 18.08
C ALA A 29 -5.86 6.82 19.55
N ALA A 30 -7.03 6.26 19.87
CA ALA A 30 -7.58 6.25 21.21
C ALA A 30 -6.67 5.50 22.21
N ALA A 31 -6.19 4.32 21.82
CA ALA A 31 -5.28 3.53 22.63
C ALA A 31 -3.92 4.21 22.82
N ALA A 32 -3.34 4.80 21.76
CA ALA A 32 -2.09 5.54 21.84
C ALA A 32 -2.21 6.75 22.79
N TYR A 33 -3.31 7.48 22.72
CA TYR A 33 -3.58 8.59 23.65
C TYR A 33 -3.69 8.10 25.10
N ALA A 34 -4.47 7.06 25.36
CA ALA A 34 -4.66 6.52 26.69
C ALA A 34 -3.34 6.00 27.29
N ILE A 35 -2.55 5.26 26.51
CA ILE A 35 -1.25 4.73 26.96
C ILE A 35 -0.25 5.87 27.20
N ALA A 36 -0.14 6.83 26.27
CA ALA A 36 0.77 7.96 26.41
C ALA A 36 0.44 8.82 27.65
N THR A 37 -0.86 9.03 27.92
CA THR A 37 -1.31 9.75 29.11
C THR A 37 -1.04 8.96 30.39
N ALA A 38 -1.28 7.63 30.39
CA ALA A 38 -0.99 6.77 31.53
C ALA A 38 0.52 6.68 31.86
N LEU A 39 1.37 6.78 30.84
CA LEU A 39 2.83 6.83 30.98
C LEU A 39 3.34 8.23 31.28
N HIS A 40 2.48 9.22 31.48
CA HIS A 40 2.81 10.62 31.71
C HIS A 40 3.80 11.21 30.68
N LEU A 41 3.67 10.79 29.40
CA LEU A 41 4.49 11.36 28.34
C LEU A 41 4.19 12.85 28.15
N MET A 42 5.22 13.62 27.85
CA MET A 42 5.15 15.08 27.80
C MET A 42 4.15 15.59 26.77
N LEU A 43 4.11 14.96 25.58
CA LEU A 43 3.22 15.32 24.48
C LEU A 43 2.51 14.08 23.89
N PRO A 44 1.42 13.59 24.50
CA PRO A 44 0.65 12.45 23.99
C PRO A 44 0.23 12.59 22.51
N LEU A 45 0.14 13.82 22.00
CA LEU A 45 -0.16 14.15 20.62
C LEU A 45 0.73 13.38 19.63
N TRP A 46 2.03 13.29 19.92
CA TRP A 46 2.96 12.64 19.00
C TRP A 46 2.80 11.12 18.96
N ALA A 47 2.44 10.49 20.07
CA ALA A 47 2.10 9.08 20.09
C ALA A 47 0.84 8.81 19.24
N VAL A 48 -0.17 9.66 19.35
CA VAL A 48 -1.39 9.58 18.52
C VAL A 48 -1.06 9.73 17.04
N LEU A 49 -0.33 10.80 16.66
CA LEU A 49 0.04 11.03 15.26
C LEU A 49 0.85 9.86 14.67
N THR A 50 1.79 9.33 15.46
CA THR A 50 2.57 8.16 15.04
C THR A 50 1.70 6.94 14.85
N SER A 51 0.75 6.68 15.74
CA SER A 51 -0.17 5.55 15.61
C SER A 51 -1.04 5.65 14.34
N LEU A 52 -1.47 6.87 13.96
CA LEU A 52 -2.20 7.14 12.73
C LEU A 52 -1.36 6.84 11.48
N ILE A 53 -0.10 7.29 11.48
CA ILE A 53 0.83 7.09 10.34
C ILE A 53 1.16 5.62 10.14
N VAL A 54 1.39 4.89 11.25
CA VAL A 54 1.79 3.48 11.24
C VAL A 54 0.63 2.55 10.92
N THR A 55 -0.61 2.91 11.27
CA THR A 55 -1.79 2.08 11.01
C THR A 55 -2.18 2.15 9.53
N GLN A 56 -1.90 1.09 8.79
CA GLN A 56 -2.10 1.00 7.34
C GLN A 56 -3.17 -0.04 6.95
N MET A 57 -3.49 -0.11 5.65
CA MET A 57 -4.49 -1.04 5.10
C MET A 57 -4.18 -2.51 5.37
N SER A 58 -2.91 -2.89 5.39
CA SER A 58 -2.46 -4.26 5.70
C SER A 58 -1.43 -4.27 6.83
N VAL A 59 -1.31 -5.42 7.50
CA VAL A 59 -0.34 -5.65 8.57
C VAL A 59 1.10 -5.45 8.06
N GLY A 60 1.40 -5.96 6.86
CA GLY A 60 2.71 -5.82 6.24
C GLY A 60 3.10 -4.36 5.93
N ARG A 61 2.11 -3.53 5.54
CA ARG A 61 2.32 -2.08 5.38
C ARG A 61 2.52 -1.40 6.71
N SER A 62 1.75 -1.75 7.74
CA SER A 62 1.91 -1.19 9.08
C SER A 62 3.29 -1.52 9.65
N LEU A 63 3.77 -2.75 9.48
CA LEU A 63 5.12 -3.14 9.91
C LEU A 63 6.21 -2.34 9.19
N LYS A 64 6.09 -2.18 7.86
CA LYS A 64 7.03 -1.36 7.09
C LYS A 64 6.99 0.10 7.55
N ALA A 65 5.80 0.67 7.68
CA ALA A 65 5.63 2.06 8.12
C ALA A 65 6.20 2.28 9.52
N SER A 66 5.97 1.35 10.46
CA SER A 66 6.53 1.39 11.81
C SER A 66 8.07 1.40 11.77
N ARG A 67 8.66 0.47 11.03
CA ARG A 67 10.13 0.39 10.91
C ARG A 67 10.72 1.66 10.28
N ASP A 68 10.17 2.11 9.16
CA ASP A 68 10.67 3.27 8.44
C ASP A 68 10.53 4.54 9.29
N TYR A 69 9.41 4.69 10.00
CA TYR A 69 9.16 5.83 10.88
C TYR A 69 10.09 5.82 12.10
N MET A 70 10.30 4.66 12.73
CA MET A 70 11.22 4.50 13.87
C MET A 70 12.66 4.80 13.46
N LEU A 71 13.14 4.25 12.34
CA LEU A 71 14.50 4.52 11.86
C LEU A 71 14.70 6.01 11.55
N GLY A 72 13.73 6.64 10.88
CA GLY A 72 13.77 8.07 10.63
C GLY A 72 13.76 8.89 11.91
N THR A 73 12.91 8.53 12.88
CA THR A 73 12.84 9.23 14.18
C THR A 73 14.15 9.12 14.95
N VAL A 74 14.70 7.92 15.10
CA VAL A 74 15.97 7.73 15.83
C VAL A 74 17.11 8.47 15.12
N GLY A 75 17.23 8.36 13.81
CA GLY A 75 18.24 9.08 13.02
C GLY A 75 18.10 10.60 13.14
N GLY A 76 16.87 11.11 13.00
CA GLY A 76 16.57 12.54 13.15
C GLY A 76 16.79 13.07 14.57
N ALA A 77 16.47 12.26 15.59
CA ALA A 77 16.67 12.60 17.00
C ALA A 77 18.16 12.67 17.34
N ILE A 78 18.96 11.71 16.92
CA ILE A 78 20.42 11.71 17.13
C ILE A 78 21.06 12.92 16.43
N TYR A 79 20.74 13.13 15.15
CA TYR A 79 21.33 14.21 14.38
C TYR A 79 20.88 15.59 14.87
N GLY A 80 19.57 15.81 15.05
CA GLY A 80 19.00 17.07 15.53
C GLY A 80 19.45 17.37 16.98
N GLY A 81 19.48 16.34 17.85
CA GLY A 81 19.97 16.45 19.21
C GLY A 81 21.46 16.80 19.26
N ALA A 82 22.29 16.18 18.42
CA ALA A 82 23.71 16.52 18.33
C ALA A 82 23.93 17.99 17.93
N ILE A 83 23.20 18.48 16.93
CA ILE A 83 23.24 19.90 16.52
C ILE A 83 22.83 20.81 17.69
N ALA A 84 21.71 20.50 18.36
CA ALA A 84 21.18 21.30 19.45
C ALA A 84 22.14 21.41 20.65
N VAL A 85 22.89 20.33 20.93
CA VAL A 85 23.82 20.27 22.05
C VAL A 85 25.21 20.83 21.72
N LEU A 86 25.71 20.52 20.50
CA LEU A 86 27.12 20.83 20.17
C LEU A 86 27.31 22.24 19.59
N ILE A 87 26.27 22.87 19.09
CA ILE A 87 26.37 24.18 18.43
C ILE A 87 25.65 25.23 19.27
N PRO A 88 26.39 26.02 20.11
CA PRO A 88 25.80 27.12 20.83
C PRO A 88 25.22 28.16 19.87
N HIS A 89 24.03 28.63 20.14
CA HIS A 89 23.37 29.66 19.37
C HIS A 89 22.70 30.67 20.26
N SER A 90 22.52 31.87 19.74
CA SER A 90 21.83 32.95 20.45
C SER A 90 20.99 33.74 19.44
N GLY A 91 19.74 34.00 19.83
CA GLY A 91 18.80 34.77 19.07
C GLY A 91 18.20 34.01 17.87
N GLU A 92 17.23 34.64 17.19
CA GLU A 92 16.41 34.01 16.12
C GLU A 92 17.23 33.68 14.86
N ILE A 93 18.25 34.50 14.53
CA ILE A 93 19.11 34.24 13.36
C ILE A 93 19.97 32.96 13.58
N GLY A 94 20.49 32.80 14.80
CA GLY A 94 21.24 31.58 15.17
C GLY A 94 20.36 30.32 15.08
N LEU A 95 19.15 30.40 15.60
CA LEU A 95 18.18 29.31 15.54
C LEU A 95 17.79 28.96 14.08
N LEU A 96 17.58 29.99 13.22
CA LEU A 96 17.32 29.79 11.79
C LEU A 96 18.49 29.10 11.09
N ALA A 97 19.73 29.48 11.39
CA ALA A 97 20.91 28.83 10.84
C ALA A 97 21.01 27.36 11.25
N LEU A 98 20.74 27.05 12.53
CA LEU A 98 20.68 25.67 13.01
C LEU A 98 19.57 24.86 12.35
N LEU A 99 18.40 25.47 12.16
CA LEU A 99 17.28 24.82 11.47
C LEU A 99 17.66 24.44 10.03
N VAL A 100 18.31 25.36 9.30
CA VAL A 100 18.80 25.07 7.94
C VAL A 100 19.84 23.96 7.96
N LEU A 101 20.79 23.99 8.91
CA LEU A 101 21.81 22.96 9.08
C LEU A 101 21.20 21.59 9.41
N ALA A 102 20.15 21.54 10.21
CA ALA A 102 19.46 20.31 10.57
C ALA A 102 18.63 19.75 9.41
N VAL A 103 17.93 20.62 8.68
CA VAL A 103 16.97 20.20 7.65
C VAL A 103 17.65 19.86 6.34
N ALA A 104 18.61 20.66 5.85
CA ALA A 104 19.14 20.52 4.50
C ALA A 104 19.81 19.16 4.22
N PRO A 105 20.69 18.61 5.08
CA PRO A 105 21.26 17.29 4.85
C PRO A 105 20.23 16.17 4.95
N LEU A 106 19.29 16.24 5.90
CA LEU A 106 18.25 15.24 6.07
C LEU A 106 17.25 15.26 4.93
N ALA A 107 16.92 16.45 4.39
CA ALA A 107 16.07 16.57 3.21
C ALA A 107 16.73 15.96 1.98
N PHE A 108 18.03 16.15 1.80
CA PHE A 108 18.78 15.51 0.73
C PHE A 108 18.77 13.97 0.86
N ILE A 109 19.02 13.45 2.06
CA ILE A 109 18.96 12.01 2.35
C ILE A 109 17.55 11.46 2.10
N ALA A 110 16.51 12.17 2.56
CA ALA A 110 15.12 11.76 2.37
C ALA A 110 14.67 11.81 0.90
N ALA A 111 15.24 12.70 0.09
CA ALA A 111 14.99 12.73 -1.35
C ALA A 111 15.49 11.46 -2.05
N ILE A 112 16.61 10.90 -1.56
CA ILE A 112 17.16 9.62 -2.07
C ILE A 112 16.44 8.42 -1.43
N HIS A 113 16.15 8.52 -0.14
CA HIS A 113 15.52 7.47 0.67
C HIS A 113 14.24 7.98 1.34
N PRO A 114 13.07 7.97 0.64
CA PRO A 114 11.80 8.49 1.17
C PRO A 114 11.33 7.82 2.47
N SER A 115 11.84 6.64 2.79
CA SER A 115 11.59 5.96 4.06
C SER A 115 12.11 6.71 5.29
N LEU A 116 13.02 7.68 5.11
CA LEU A 116 13.64 8.46 6.18
C LEU A 116 13.01 9.86 6.35
N ASN A 117 11.89 10.15 5.70
CA ASN A 117 11.20 11.46 5.82
C ASN A 117 10.90 11.86 7.28
N ALA A 118 10.66 10.88 8.17
CA ALA A 118 10.43 11.14 9.59
C ALA A 118 11.65 11.77 10.28
N ALA A 119 12.86 11.60 9.74
CA ALA A 119 14.08 12.18 10.31
C ALA A 119 14.05 13.72 10.27
N ILE A 120 13.57 14.30 9.17
CA ILE A 120 13.47 15.77 9.02
C ILE A 120 12.54 16.33 10.09
N VAL A 121 11.34 15.76 10.20
CA VAL A 121 10.32 16.20 11.15
C VAL A 121 10.84 16.07 12.58
N THR A 122 11.49 14.95 12.90
CA THR A 122 12.04 14.72 14.23
C THR A 122 13.17 15.68 14.58
N ALA A 123 14.10 15.95 13.65
CA ALA A 123 15.18 16.91 13.90
C ALA A 123 14.64 18.33 14.16
N VAL A 124 13.63 18.75 13.41
CA VAL A 124 12.94 20.04 13.62
C VAL A 124 12.29 20.10 15.01
N ILE A 125 11.60 19.04 15.41
CA ILE A 125 10.92 18.99 16.72
C ILE A 125 11.95 19.04 17.85
N VAL A 126 13.00 18.23 17.76
CA VAL A 126 14.06 18.17 18.79
C VAL A 126 14.83 19.49 18.90
N LEU A 127 14.91 20.26 17.82
CA LEU A 127 15.55 21.57 17.82
C LEU A 127 14.64 22.68 18.39
N LEU A 128 13.37 22.73 17.92
CA LEU A 128 12.48 23.85 18.22
C LEU A 128 11.70 23.70 19.53
N VAL A 129 11.34 22.49 19.95
CA VAL A 129 10.54 22.29 21.17
C VAL A 129 11.29 22.71 22.44
N PRO A 130 12.59 22.42 22.62
CA PRO A 130 13.36 22.91 23.76
C PRO A 130 13.36 24.44 23.85
N GLU A 131 13.53 25.13 22.71
CA GLU A 131 13.53 26.60 22.68
C GLU A 131 12.19 27.19 23.12
N MET A 132 11.09 26.61 22.68
CA MET A 132 9.73 27.06 23.03
C MET A 132 9.39 26.82 24.49
N ARG A 133 10.00 25.82 25.10
CA ARG A 133 9.69 25.36 26.48
C ARG A 133 10.76 25.65 27.50
N HIS A 134 11.89 26.23 27.10
CA HIS A 134 13.08 26.42 27.95
C HIS A 134 13.53 25.08 28.60
N ALA A 135 13.43 23.97 27.85
CA ALA A 135 13.77 22.63 28.30
C ALA A 135 15.15 22.20 27.78
N ASN A 136 15.69 21.14 28.41
CA ASN A 136 16.95 20.56 27.93
C ASN A 136 16.75 19.86 26.59
N PRO A 137 17.60 20.09 25.57
CA PRO A 137 17.52 19.39 24.28
C PRO A 137 17.56 17.85 24.39
N LEU A 138 18.34 17.31 25.35
CA LEU A 138 18.43 15.87 25.56
C LEU A 138 17.10 15.25 26.02
N ASP A 139 16.36 15.94 26.88
CA ASP A 139 15.07 15.49 27.38
C ASP A 139 14.07 15.40 26.19
N SER A 140 14.10 16.41 25.31
CA SER A 140 13.27 16.40 24.09
C SER A 140 13.61 15.26 23.12
N VAL A 141 14.88 14.86 23.03
CA VAL A 141 15.30 13.68 22.25
C VAL A 141 14.67 12.42 22.83
N ILE A 142 14.79 12.22 24.14
CA ILE A 142 14.27 11.04 24.83
C ILE A 142 12.75 10.99 24.74
N ASP A 143 12.07 12.10 25.06
CA ASP A 143 10.61 12.20 24.99
C ASP A 143 10.11 11.87 23.59
N ARG A 144 10.75 12.42 22.54
CA ARG A 144 10.39 12.16 21.16
C ARG A 144 10.51 10.69 20.77
N VAL A 145 11.58 10.02 21.18
CA VAL A 145 11.77 8.58 20.89
C VAL A 145 10.74 7.76 21.64
N MET A 146 10.45 8.08 22.89
CA MET A 146 9.43 7.40 23.71
C MET A 146 8.02 7.55 23.13
N GLU A 147 7.62 8.78 22.79
CA GLU A 147 6.31 9.08 22.20
C GLU A 147 6.08 8.32 20.89
N VAL A 148 7.09 8.36 20.01
CA VAL A 148 7.04 7.65 18.73
C VAL A 148 7.02 6.14 18.93
N THR A 149 7.78 5.61 19.89
CA THR A 149 7.81 4.19 20.23
C THR A 149 6.43 3.72 20.71
N VAL A 150 5.82 4.44 21.63
CA VAL A 150 4.47 4.14 22.13
C VAL A 150 3.45 4.17 21.00
N GLY A 151 3.47 5.20 20.16
CA GLY A 151 2.57 5.31 19.02
C GLY A 151 2.76 4.20 17.99
N ALA A 152 4.02 3.86 17.66
CA ALA A 152 4.34 2.81 16.69
C ALA A 152 3.95 1.42 17.20
N VAL A 153 4.27 1.09 18.43
CA VAL A 153 3.89 -0.19 19.06
C VAL A 153 2.39 -0.32 19.16
N THR A 154 1.68 0.71 19.62
CA THR A 154 0.22 0.70 19.74
C THR A 154 -0.45 0.56 18.38
N GLY A 155 -0.05 1.36 17.38
CA GLY A 155 -0.59 1.26 16.02
C GLY A 155 -0.35 -0.10 15.37
N LEU A 156 0.82 -0.68 15.61
CA LEU A 156 1.16 -2.02 15.13
C LEU A 156 0.32 -3.11 15.84
N LEU A 157 0.21 -3.07 17.17
CA LEU A 157 -0.61 -4.02 17.94
C LEU A 157 -2.08 -3.98 17.50
N VAL A 158 -2.66 -2.79 17.36
CA VAL A 158 -4.03 -2.65 16.85
C VAL A 158 -4.16 -3.20 15.44
N SER A 159 -3.18 -2.98 14.57
CA SER A 159 -3.17 -3.54 13.20
C SER A 159 -3.13 -5.07 13.18
N PHE A 160 -2.55 -5.71 14.21
CA PHE A 160 -2.54 -7.17 14.37
C PHE A 160 -3.82 -7.73 14.97
N LEU A 161 -4.38 -7.02 15.95
CA LEU A 161 -5.49 -7.54 16.78
C LEU A 161 -6.86 -7.21 16.18
N VAL A 162 -7.01 -6.05 15.53
CA VAL A 162 -8.29 -5.56 15.03
C VAL A 162 -8.44 -5.84 13.55
N LEU A 163 -9.27 -6.83 13.20
CA LEU A 163 -9.62 -7.20 11.83
C LEU A 163 -8.40 -7.25 10.88
N PRO A 164 -7.39 -8.07 11.16
CA PRO A 164 -6.15 -8.06 10.38
C PRO A 164 -6.46 -8.39 8.91
N SER A 165 -6.19 -7.46 8.00
CA SER A 165 -6.24 -7.76 6.57
C SER A 165 -4.86 -8.26 6.14
N ARG A 166 -4.80 -9.55 5.81
CA ARG A 166 -3.58 -10.20 5.35
C ARG A 166 -3.41 -9.94 3.86
N ALA A 167 -2.21 -9.58 3.44
CA ALA A 167 -1.89 -9.35 2.04
C ALA A 167 -2.18 -10.58 1.17
N HIS A 168 -2.05 -11.79 1.74
CA HIS A 168 -2.33 -13.06 1.06
C HIS A 168 -3.78 -13.16 0.52
N SER A 169 -4.78 -12.73 1.29
CA SER A 169 -6.17 -12.72 0.79
C SER A 169 -6.41 -11.66 -0.30
N GLN A 170 -5.72 -10.54 -0.22
CA GLN A 170 -5.81 -9.47 -1.21
C GLN A 170 -5.14 -9.85 -2.54
N ILE A 171 -4.03 -10.60 -2.51
CA ILE A 171 -3.40 -11.13 -3.73
C ILE A 171 -4.40 -11.97 -4.52
N ARG A 172 -5.12 -12.87 -3.86
CA ARG A 172 -6.10 -13.75 -4.52
C ARG A 172 -7.20 -12.94 -5.22
N VAL A 173 -7.72 -11.91 -4.56
CA VAL A 173 -8.73 -11.01 -5.13
C VAL A 173 -8.17 -10.20 -6.31
N ASN A 174 -6.95 -9.67 -6.18
CA ASN A 174 -6.30 -8.92 -7.25
C ASN A 174 -5.93 -9.82 -8.44
N ALA A 175 -5.47 -11.05 -8.18
CA ALA A 175 -5.21 -12.06 -9.20
C ALA A 175 -6.49 -12.44 -9.95
N ALA A 176 -7.58 -12.68 -9.23
CA ALA A 176 -8.88 -12.97 -9.81
C ALA A 176 -9.37 -11.83 -10.72
N ARG A 177 -9.24 -10.58 -10.27
CA ARG A 177 -9.59 -9.41 -11.10
C ARG A 177 -8.76 -9.35 -12.38
N LEU A 178 -7.47 -9.65 -12.29
CA LEU A 178 -6.58 -9.64 -13.46
C LEU A 178 -6.94 -10.77 -14.43
N LEU A 179 -7.32 -11.95 -13.95
CA LEU A 179 -7.81 -13.05 -14.78
C LEU A 179 -9.09 -12.69 -15.53
N ASP A 180 -10.05 -11.99 -14.89
CA ASP A 180 -11.25 -11.51 -15.56
C ASP A 180 -10.93 -10.53 -16.70
N LEU A 181 -9.99 -9.61 -16.47
CA LEU A 181 -9.56 -8.65 -17.49
C LEU A 181 -8.82 -9.35 -18.65
N LEU A 182 -7.98 -10.35 -18.34
CA LEU A 182 -7.30 -11.15 -19.38
C LEU A 182 -8.31 -11.98 -20.19
N ALA A 183 -9.34 -12.52 -19.54
CA ALA A 183 -10.42 -13.22 -20.23
C ALA A 183 -11.19 -12.28 -21.19
N ALA A 184 -11.51 -11.07 -20.74
CA ALA A 184 -12.17 -10.06 -21.57
C ALA A 184 -11.27 -9.63 -22.74
N ALA A 185 -9.97 -9.38 -22.49
CA ALA A 185 -9.01 -9.03 -23.53
C ALA A 185 -8.91 -10.13 -24.60
N LEU A 186 -8.77 -11.38 -24.19
CA LEU A 186 -8.66 -12.51 -25.11
C LEU A 186 -9.92 -12.66 -25.96
N SER A 187 -11.11 -12.52 -25.35
CA SER A 187 -12.37 -12.57 -26.08
C SER A 187 -12.45 -11.47 -27.14
N GLU A 188 -12.04 -10.24 -26.82
CA GLU A 188 -12.03 -9.13 -27.77
C GLU A 188 -11.02 -9.34 -28.91
N LEU A 189 -9.80 -9.83 -28.57
CA LEU A 189 -8.77 -10.12 -29.57
C LEU A 189 -9.18 -11.23 -30.55
N LEU A 190 -9.76 -12.32 -30.06
CA LEU A 190 -10.23 -13.42 -30.93
C LEU A 190 -11.40 -12.99 -31.76
N ALA A 191 -12.33 -12.20 -31.22
CA ALA A 191 -13.42 -11.62 -32.01
C ALA A 191 -12.92 -10.65 -33.10
N GLY A 192 -11.86 -9.89 -32.76
CA GLY A 192 -11.21 -8.96 -33.69
C GLY A 192 -10.66 -9.62 -34.97
N LEU A 193 -10.25 -10.90 -34.90
CA LEU A 193 -9.78 -11.65 -36.06
C LEU A 193 -10.87 -11.81 -37.15
N THR A 194 -12.15 -11.79 -36.78
CA THR A 194 -13.28 -12.01 -37.68
C THR A 194 -14.10 -10.76 -37.98
N ARG A 195 -14.20 -9.81 -37.04
CA ARG A 195 -15.02 -8.59 -37.19
C ARG A 195 -14.26 -7.28 -37.22
N GLY A 196 -12.92 -7.34 -37.04
CA GLY A 196 -12.10 -6.18 -36.75
C GLY A 196 -12.06 -5.85 -35.26
N LEU A 197 -10.96 -5.23 -34.83
CA LEU A 197 -10.74 -4.86 -33.43
C LEU A 197 -11.54 -3.61 -33.06
N ASP A 198 -12.23 -3.66 -31.92
CA ASP A 198 -12.70 -2.46 -31.22
C ASP A 198 -11.53 -1.88 -30.39
N ASN A 199 -10.84 -0.91 -30.98
CA ASN A 199 -9.67 -0.29 -30.35
C ASN A 199 -10.00 0.41 -29.04
N ASP A 200 -11.18 1.03 -28.92
CA ASP A 200 -11.59 1.73 -27.71
C ASP A 200 -11.88 0.75 -26.55
N ALA A 201 -12.54 -0.37 -26.87
CA ALA A 201 -12.74 -1.44 -25.92
C ALA A 201 -11.40 -2.04 -25.45
N LEU A 202 -10.50 -2.30 -26.40
CA LEU A 202 -9.19 -2.88 -26.12
C LEU A 202 -8.32 -1.95 -25.27
N HIS A 203 -8.29 -0.64 -25.56
CA HIS A 203 -7.56 0.33 -24.74
C HIS A 203 -8.08 0.37 -23.30
N ARG A 204 -9.41 0.42 -23.10
CA ARG A 204 -9.99 0.38 -21.73
C ARG A 204 -9.60 -0.89 -20.97
N ILE A 205 -9.58 -2.04 -21.63
CA ILE A 205 -9.17 -3.31 -21.03
C ILE A 205 -7.68 -3.29 -20.69
N GLN A 206 -6.83 -2.78 -21.58
CA GLN A 206 -5.38 -2.68 -21.37
C GLN A 206 -5.04 -1.76 -20.19
N ASP A 207 -5.70 -0.61 -20.08
CA ASP A 207 -5.55 0.30 -18.94
C ASP A 207 -5.96 -0.40 -17.63
N GLY A 208 -7.07 -1.14 -17.66
CA GLY A 208 -7.51 -1.95 -16.53
C GLY A 208 -6.50 -3.03 -16.14
N ILE A 209 -5.90 -3.72 -17.10
CA ILE A 209 -4.84 -4.72 -16.88
C ILE A 209 -3.60 -4.06 -16.26
N GLY A 210 -3.19 -2.90 -16.77
CA GLY A 210 -2.06 -2.13 -16.23
C GLY A 210 -2.26 -1.78 -14.76
N ALA A 211 -3.41 -1.19 -14.43
CA ALA A 211 -3.77 -0.84 -13.06
C ALA A 211 -3.88 -2.07 -12.14
N ALA A 212 -4.49 -3.16 -12.60
CA ALA A 212 -4.61 -4.40 -11.84
C ALA A 212 -3.24 -5.05 -11.56
N LEU A 213 -2.31 -4.98 -12.52
CA LEU A 213 -0.96 -5.51 -12.38
C LEU A 213 -0.15 -4.73 -11.36
N VAL A 214 -0.22 -3.39 -11.36
CA VAL A 214 0.43 -2.54 -10.35
C VAL A 214 -0.07 -2.93 -8.95
N ASN A 215 -1.38 -3.08 -8.78
CA ASN A 215 -1.98 -3.49 -7.51
C ASN A 215 -1.55 -4.90 -7.09
N LEU A 216 -1.49 -5.85 -8.03
CA LEU A 216 -1.07 -7.23 -7.77
C LEU A 216 0.39 -7.29 -7.32
N ASN A 217 1.29 -6.57 -8.00
CA ASN A 217 2.71 -6.51 -7.65
C ASN A 217 2.93 -5.86 -6.27
N ALA A 218 2.22 -4.76 -5.98
CA ALA A 218 2.28 -4.10 -4.68
C ALA A 218 1.83 -5.05 -3.55
N THR A 219 0.71 -5.75 -3.75
CA THR A 219 0.17 -6.71 -2.78
C THR A 219 1.08 -7.93 -2.64
N GLY A 220 1.72 -8.38 -3.73
CA GLY A 220 2.70 -9.46 -3.73
C GLY A 220 3.93 -9.14 -2.87
N ALA A 221 4.45 -7.93 -3.01
CA ALA A 221 5.55 -7.45 -2.19
C ALA A 221 5.18 -7.33 -0.69
N GLU A 222 3.92 -7.02 -0.37
CA GLU A 222 3.43 -6.99 1.00
C GLU A 222 3.32 -8.39 1.60
N ALA A 223 2.75 -9.35 0.86
CA ALA A 223 2.63 -10.73 1.30
C ALA A 223 4.00 -11.36 1.55
N GLU A 224 4.99 -11.05 0.72
CA GLU A 224 6.35 -11.53 0.92
C GLU A 224 6.97 -10.95 2.21
N ARG A 225 6.72 -9.67 2.52
CA ARG A 225 7.16 -9.08 3.81
C ARG A 225 6.46 -9.73 5.01
N GLU A 226 5.14 -9.97 4.91
CA GLU A 226 4.40 -10.68 5.97
C GLU A 226 4.96 -12.08 6.19
N ARG A 227 5.29 -12.80 5.11
CA ARG A 227 5.89 -14.14 5.17
C ARG A 227 7.30 -14.10 5.78
N SER A 228 8.16 -13.20 5.30
CA SER A 228 9.54 -13.04 5.81
C SER A 228 9.57 -12.66 7.28
N ALA A 229 8.58 -11.90 7.75
CA ALA A 229 8.40 -11.56 9.16
C ALA A 229 7.69 -12.67 9.97
N ARG A 230 7.43 -13.84 9.40
CA ARG A 230 6.68 -14.97 10.02
C ARG A 230 5.28 -14.60 10.51
N LEU A 231 4.67 -13.57 9.92
CA LEU A 231 3.32 -13.10 10.27
C LEU A 231 2.21 -13.83 9.51
N SER A 232 2.56 -14.57 8.48
CA SER A 232 1.64 -15.33 7.64
C SER A 232 2.25 -16.70 7.32
N SER A 233 1.44 -17.75 7.51
CA SER A 233 1.73 -19.12 7.06
C SER A 233 1.17 -19.40 5.65
N GLY A 234 0.75 -18.36 4.91
CA GLY A 234 0.18 -18.51 3.58
C GLY A 234 1.15 -19.11 2.57
N ALA A 235 0.61 -19.78 1.55
CA ALA A 235 1.39 -20.35 0.46
C ALA A 235 2.24 -19.28 -0.24
N GLU A 236 3.35 -19.73 -0.84
CA GLU A 236 4.21 -18.85 -1.63
C GLU A 236 3.44 -18.22 -2.79
N THR A 237 3.46 -16.90 -2.88
CA THR A 237 2.72 -16.15 -3.89
C THR A 237 3.48 -16.01 -5.22
N GLY A 238 4.77 -16.31 -5.22
CA GLY A 238 5.65 -16.22 -6.39
C GLY A 238 5.18 -17.04 -7.60
N PRO A 239 4.80 -18.31 -7.43
CA PRO A 239 4.28 -19.13 -8.53
C PRO A 239 3.02 -18.54 -9.17
N LEU A 240 2.05 -18.09 -8.37
CA LEU A 240 0.82 -17.45 -8.86
C LEU A 240 1.14 -16.18 -9.68
N LEU A 241 2.01 -15.32 -9.16
CA LEU A 241 2.42 -14.10 -9.86
C LEU A 241 3.10 -14.42 -11.20
N ARG A 242 4.03 -15.37 -11.21
CA ARG A 242 4.73 -15.79 -12.45
C ARG A 242 3.75 -16.34 -13.49
N THR A 243 2.79 -17.16 -13.07
CA THR A 243 1.79 -17.74 -13.99
C THR A 243 0.92 -16.65 -14.62
N ILE A 244 0.45 -15.69 -13.83
CA ILE A 244 -0.37 -14.59 -14.33
C ILE A 244 0.43 -13.67 -15.26
N LEU A 245 1.70 -13.38 -14.95
CA LEU A 245 2.57 -12.60 -15.82
C LEU A 245 2.83 -13.29 -17.15
N ARG A 246 3.01 -14.61 -17.14
CA ARG A 246 3.14 -15.41 -18.38
C ARG A 246 1.86 -15.36 -19.21
N LEU A 247 0.70 -15.59 -18.58
CA LEU A 247 -0.59 -15.51 -19.26
C LEU A 247 -0.83 -14.11 -19.88
N ARG A 248 -0.49 -13.04 -19.16
CA ARG A 248 -0.54 -11.68 -19.72
C ARG A 248 0.37 -11.56 -20.96
N HIS A 249 1.59 -12.11 -20.89
CA HIS A 249 2.50 -12.09 -22.05
C HIS A 249 1.90 -12.80 -23.25
N ASP A 250 1.29 -13.97 -23.03
CA ASP A 250 0.64 -14.74 -24.10
C ASP A 250 -0.52 -13.97 -24.73
N VAL A 251 -1.36 -13.30 -23.93
CA VAL A 251 -2.43 -12.41 -24.42
C VAL A 251 -1.86 -11.24 -25.26
N VAL A 252 -0.74 -10.65 -24.87
CA VAL A 252 -0.06 -9.60 -25.65
C VAL A 252 0.45 -10.14 -26.98
N MET A 253 0.99 -11.35 -27.01
CA MET A 253 1.45 -12.00 -28.25
C MET A 253 0.28 -12.29 -29.20
N ILE A 254 -0.84 -12.79 -28.67
CA ILE A 254 -2.09 -12.96 -29.45
C ILE A 254 -2.57 -11.61 -29.98
N GLY A 255 -2.54 -10.55 -29.16
CA GLY A 255 -2.93 -9.20 -29.57
C GLY A 255 -2.12 -8.68 -30.75
N ARG A 256 -0.81 -8.94 -30.79
CA ARG A 256 0.03 -8.58 -31.93
C ARG A 256 -0.35 -9.33 -33.20
N ALA A 257 -0.70 -10.60 -33.08
CA ALA A 257 -1.16 -11.41 -34.18
C ALA A 257 -2.55 -11.00 -34.70
N SER A 258 -3.39 -10.42 -33.85
CA SER A 258 -4.77 -10.01 -34.14
C SER A 258 -4.90 -8.62 -34.78
N VAL A 259 -3.78 -7.89 -34.97
CA VAL A 259 -3.80 -6.54 -35.58
C VAL A 259 -4.31 -6.56 -37.02
N VAL A 260 -3.99 -7.63 -37.76
CA VAL A 260 -4.46 -7.80 -39.14
C VAL A 260 -5.62 -8.82 -39.13
N PRO A 261 -6.82 -8.43 -39.55
CA PRO A 261 -7.93 -9.35 -39.63
C PRO A 261 -7.65 -10.44 -40.63
N LEU A 262 -8.26 -11.62 -40.44
CA LEU A 262 -8.13 -12.75 -41.36
C LEU A 262 -8.73 -12.41 -42.74
N PRO A 263 -8.27 -13.05 -43.82
CA PRO A 263 -8.95 -13.00 -45.14
C PRO A 263 -10.41 -13.43 -45.03
N SER A 264 -11.27 -12.85 -45.85
CA SER A 264 -12.74 -13.00 -45.75
C SER A 264 -13.23 -14.46 -45.81
N ASP A 265 -12.57 -15.32 -46.60
CA ASP A 265 -12.84 -16.75 -46.67
C ASP A 265 -12.54 -17.48 -45.34
N LEU A 266 -11.43 -17.12 -44.69
CA LEU A 266 -11.07 -17.65 -43.40
C LEU A 266 -11.91 -17.07 -42.24
N GLN A 267 -12.34 -15.80 -42.35
CA GLN A 267 -13.26 -15.20 -41.37
C GLN A 267 -14.54 -16.02 -41.27
N THR A 268 -15.16 -16.34 -42.41
CA THR A 268 -16.40 -17.11 -42.44
C THR A 268 -16.21 -18.52 -41.90
N ARG A 269 -15.12 -19.19 -42.28
CA ARG A 269 -14.84 -20.57 -41.83
C ARG A 269 -14.46 -20.71 -40.38
N LEU A 270 -13.76 -19.70 -39.81
CA LEU A 270 -13.22 -19.74 -38.47
C LEU A 270 -14.08 -18.99 -37.43
N ALA A 271 -15.12 -18.25 -37.83
CA ALA A 271 -15.96 -17.49 -36.92
C ALA A 271 -16.50 -18.33 -35.74
N VAL A 272 -17.14 -19.46 -36.05
CA VAL A 272 -17.71 -20.36 -35.05
C VAL A 272 -16.61 -21.05 -34.20
N PRO A 273 -15.58 -21.67 -34.79
CA PRO A 273 -14.49 -22.23 -34.01
C PRO A 273 -13.81 -21.24 -33.06
N LEU A 274 -13.51 -20.01 -33.53
CA LEU A 274 -12.89 -18.98 -32.71
C LEU A 274 -13.82 -18.52 -31.59
N ALA A 275 -15.11 -18.37 -31.82
CA ALA A 275 -16.09 -18.06 -30.80
C ALA A 275 -16.14 -19.14 -29.71
N ASN A 276 -16.19 -20.42 -30.11
CA ASN A 276 -16.21 -21.54 -29.16
C ASN A 276 -14.92 -21.60 -28.31
N VAL A 277 -13.75 -21.41 -28.93
CA VAL A 277 -12.46 -21.34 -28.19
C VAL A 277 -12.42 -20.16 -27.22
N SER A 278 -12.86 -18.98 -27.67
CA SER A 278 -12.98 -17.79 -26.89
C SER A 278 -13.85 -18.00 -25.63
N GLU A 279 -15.03 -18.57 -25.81
CA GLU A 279 -15.97 -18.86 -24.73
C GLU A 279 -15.39 -19.88 -23.74
N ALA A 280 -14.80 -20.96 -24.23
CA ALA A 280 -14.20 -21.99 -23.40
C ALA A 280 -13.07 -21.43 -22.53
N ILE A 281 -12.15 -20.66 -23.11
CA ILE A 281 -11.03 -20.06 -22.37
C ILE A 281 -11.53 -18.98 -21.39
N ALA A 282 -12.46 -18.12 -21.82
CA ALA A 282 -13.03 -17.10 -20.96
C ALA A 282 -13.76 -17.73 -19.77
N THR A 283 -14.51 -18.80 -19.96
CA THR A 283 -15.18 -19.54 -18.89
C THR A 283 -14.17 -20.18 -17.95
N TYR A 284 -13.11 -20.79 -18.45
CA TYR A 284 -12.05 -21.35 -17.63
C TYR A 284 -11.34 -20.28 -16.78
N LEU A 285 -10.97 -19.14 -17.36
CA LEU A 285 -10.30 -18.05 -16.64
C LEU A 285 -11.21 -17.45 -15.57
N ARG A 286 -12.51 -17.25 -15.87
CA ARG A 286 -13.49 -16.74 -14.90
C ARG A 286 -13.73 -17.73 -13.76
N SER A 287 -13.88 -19.01 -14.05
CA SER A 287 -14.04 -20.04 -13.03
C SER A 287 -12.81 -20.11 -12.10
N THR A 288 -11.61 -19.98 -12.68
CA THR A 288 -10.37 -19.88 -11.90
C THR A 288 -10.34 -18.62 -11.04
N ALA A 289 -10.80 -17.48 -11.58
CA ALA A 289 -10.93 -16.24 -10.82
C ALA A 289 -11.90 -16.39 -9.65
N ASP A 290 -13.03 -17.06 -9.85
CA ASP A 290 -14.01 -17.32 -8.80
C ASP A 290 -13.46 -18.27 -7.73
N ALA A 291 -12.74 -19.33 -8.11
CA ALA A 291 -12.05 -20.19 -7.17
C ALA A 291 -11.01 -19.43 -6.32
N LEU A 292 -10.28 -18.48 -6.90
CA LEU A 292 -9.36 -17.61 -6.15
C LEU A 292 -10.08 -16.67 -5.16
N ARG A 293 -11.34 -16.28 -5.43
CA ARG A 293 -12.12 -15.44 -4.51
C ARG A 293 -12.71 -16.21 -3.34
N THR A 294 -13.08 -17.46 -3.57
CA THR A 294 -13.83 -18.27 -2.59
C THR A 294 -12.93 -19.09 -1.68
N GLY A 295 -11.83 -19.59 -2.16
CA GLY A 295 -10.95 -20.52 -1.47
C GLY A 295 -9.66 -19.95 -1.03
#